data_92d502d5a35e4741726850bff17aad58
#
_entry.id   92d502d5a35e4741726850bff17aad58
#
_cell.length_a   1.000
_cell.length_b   1.000
_cell.length_c   1.000
_cell.angle_alpha   90.00
_cell.angle_beta   90.00
_cell.angle_gamma   90.00
#
_symmetry.space_group_name_H-M   'P 1'
#
loop_
_entity.id
_entity.type
_entity.pdbx_description
1 polymer ?
#
loop_
_entity_poly.entity_id
_entity_poly.type
_entity_poly.pdbx_seq_one_letter_code
_entity_poly.pdbx_strand_id
1 'polypeptide(L)'
;LLSYETIYNGCQGQISYFYLKDESGVSEIASAISQAPGIMFSGARSLVKMCYVMDMIVAFTMLILSICLIIVSFVVLKFSITFTIFEEFREIGVMKAIGISNFKIRSLYLTKYLMLAVIGAFVGFFVSIPFSDLLLRSVSSNMVLEADNHFLLSVLGAILVVIVILLYAFRCTKLVKKSSPIDAIRSGQTGERYKKKSSFRLVKSHGSTGFFMAVNDVFSAPKRYMTIITTFFLCTLFVLVFVNVSSTMRSDTFITTFGTRSDLYYTDLTEAMSSMNPDGRKQIEEYFAKTEALLQENGMPAKLCVETQYKYKVRFNGKDYSINCQQGIHTKASDYEYTDGVVPQNKNEIAITPTVSKLTGAKLGDTVTIDFGTGTLDCIVVAYFQSMNQLGEVIRLHEDA
;
A
#
# COMPACT_ATOMS: atom_id res chain seq x y z
N LEU A 1 23.93 -13.03 -40.21
CA LEU A 1 24.07 -11.74 -39.50
C LEU A 1 23.52 -10.66 -40.44
N LEU A 2 22.36 -10.08 -40.10
CA LEU A 2 21.84 -8.91 -40.81
C LEU A 2 22.80 -7.75 -40.62
N SER A 3 23.06 -6.98 -41.69
CA SER A 3 23.93 -5.81 -41.60
C SER A 3 23.25 -4.76 -40.69
N TYR A 4 24.04 -3.95 -39.99
CA TYR A 4 23.56 -2.85 -39.15
C TYR A 4 22.60 -1.91 -39.91
N GLU A 5 22.91 -1.62 -41.20
CA GLU A 5 22.07 -0.79 -42.05
C GLU A 5 20.71 -1.40 -42.35
N THR A 6 20.62 -2.73 -42.51
CA THR A 6 19.34 -3.42 -42.76
C THR A 6 18.46 -3.40 -41.50
N ILE A 7 19.07 -3.51 -40.33
CA ILE A 7 18.35 -3.42 -39.03
C ILE A 7 17.93 -1.97 -38.78
N TYR A 8 18.81 -1.00 -39.04
CA TYR A 8 18.57 0.41 -38.78
C TYR A 8 17.46 1.01 -39.65
N ASN A 9 17.41 0.67 -40.93
CA ASN A 9 16.38 1.16 -41.86
C ASN A 9 14.97 0.63 -41.56
N GLY A 10 14.85 -0.39 -40.75
CA GLY A 10 13.56 -0.94 -40.28
C GLY A 10 13.17 -0.57 -38.86
N CYS A 11 14.06 0.08 -38.08
CA CYS A 11 13.80 0.44 -36.69
C CYS A 11 13.12 1.80 -36.59
N GLN A 12 11.95 1.82 -35.92
CA GLN A 12 11.27 3.06 -35.52
C GLN A 12 11.89 3.68 -34.25
N GLY A 13 12.76 2.96 -33.55
CA GLY A 13 13.45 3.44 -32.36
C GLY A 13 14.47 2.44 -31.84
N GLN A 14 15.45 2.91 -31.09
CA GLN A 14 16.51 2.11 -30.50
C GLN A 14 16.53 2.34 -28.97
N ILE A 15 16.63 1.24 -28.21
CA ILE A 15 16.84 1.28 -26.76
C ILE A 15 18.28 0.84 -26.49
N SER A 16 19.07 1.72 -25.87
CA SER A 16 20.46 1.43 -25.47
C SER A 16 20.54 1.30 -23.93
N TYR A 17 21.22 0.26 -23.49
CA TYR A 17 21.42 0.01 -22.05
C TYR A 17 22.88 0.28 -21.68
N PHE A 18 23.09 1.05 -20.61
CA PHE A 18 24.41 1.35 -20.07
C PHE A 18 24.58 0.71 -18.71
N TYR A 19 25.65 -0.04 -18.52
CA TYR A 19 26.01 -0.64 -17.25
C TYR A 19 27.11 0.18 -16.59
N LEU A 20 26.82 0.77 -15.45
CA LEU A 20 27.77 1.56 -14.68
C LEU A 20 28.38 0.71 -13.56
N LYS A 21 29.68 0.87 -13.31
CA LYS A 21 30.38 0.19 -12.21
C LYS A 21 30.00 0.74 -10.85
N ASP A 22 29.58 2.01 -10.80
CA ASP A 22 29.21 2.71 -9.59
C ASP A 22 27.88 3.45 -9.81
N GLU A 23 26.97 3.34 -8.86
CA GLU A 23 25.65 3.97 -8.90
C GLU A 23 25.70 5.46 -8.51
N SER A 24 26.83 5.98 -8.00
CA SER A 24 26.94 7.35 -7.48
C SER A 24 26.79 8.46 -8.54
N GLY A 25 26.99 8.16 -9.82
CA GLY A 25 26.89 9.13 -10.93
C GLY A 25 25.69 8.93 -11.86
N VAL A 26 24.78 8.01 -11.57
CA VAL A 26 23.69 7.62 -12.48
C VAL A 26 22.78 8.79 -12.85
N SER A 27 22.46 9.66 -11.89
CA SER A 27 21.57 10.80 -12.12
C SER A 27 22.22 11.88 -13.00
N GLU A 28 23.52 12.12 -12.83
CA GLU A 28 24.29 13.09 -13.63
C GLU A 28 24.44 12.59 -15.06
N ILE A 29 24.79 11.31 -15.22
CA ILE A 29 24.93 10.67 -16.54
C ILE A 29 23.58 10.62 -17.26
N ALA A 30 22.49 10.27 -16.58
CA ALA A 30 21.14 10.27 -17.15
C ALA A 30 20.72 11.68 -17.59
N SER A 31 21.05 12.71 -16.82
CA SER A 31 20.77 14.10 -17.20
C SER A 31 21.61 14.58 -18.36
N ALA A 32 22.89 14.21 -18.44
CA ALA A 32 23.77 14.52 -19.54
C ALA A 32 23.31 13.83 -20.82
N ILE A 33 22.91 12.56 -20.75
CA ILE A 33 22.40 11.81 -21.91
C ILE A 33 21.05 12.40 -22.37
N SER A 34 20.18 12.84 -21.47
CA SER A 34 18.88 13.43 -21.85
C SER A 34 19.00 14.74 -22.63
N GLN A 35 20.15 15.42 -22.56
CA GLN A 35 20.43 16.64 -23.31
C GLN A 35 21.05 16.37 -24.69
N ALA A 36 21.39 15.12 -25.00
CA ALA A 36 21.98 14.77 -26.29
C ALA A 36 20.91 14.79 -27.40
N PRO A 37 21.21 15.36 -28.58
CA PRO A 37 20.27 15.42 -29.68
C PRO A 37 19.88 14.02 -30.15
N GLY A 38 18.57 13.78 -30.35
CA GLY A 38 18.04 12.50 -30.80
C GLY A 38 17.70 11.50 -29.67
N ILE A 39 17.92 11.85 -28.42
CA ILE A 39 17.51 11.03 -27.28
C ILE A 39 16.09 11.42 -26.84
N MET A 40 15.14 10.55 -27.12
CA MET A 40 13.73 10.75 -26.71
C MET A 40 13.51 10.58 -25.21
N PHE A 41 14.21 9.64 -24.59
CA PHE A 41 14.02 9.29 -23.20
C PHE A 41 15.30 8.70 -22.61
N SER A 42 15.72 9.18 -21.47
CA SER A 42 16.79 8.58 -20.68
C SER A 42 16.33 8.43 -19.24
N GLY A 43 16.65 7.33 -18.62
CA GLY A 43 16.24 7.08 -17.25
C GLY A 43 17.10 6.08 -16.52
N ALA A 44 17.21 6.28 -15.21
CA ALA A 44 17.86 5.36 -14.32
C ALA A 44 17.00 4.10 -14.11
N ARG A 45 17.60 3.03 -13.57
CA ARG A 45 16.88 1.79 -13.17
C ARG A 45 15.69 2.04 -12.24
N SER A 46 15.72 3.14 -11.50
CA SER A 46 14.61 3.59 -10.65
C SER A 46 13.32 3.84 -11.42
N LEU A 47 13.41 4.28 -12.69
CA LEU A 47 12.24 4.47 -13.55
C LEU A 47 11.55 3.16 -13.92
N VAL A 48 12.31 2.09 -14.12
CA VAL A 48 11.73 0.75 -14.33
C VAL A 48 10.96 0.30 -13.10
N LYS A 49 11.50 0.60 -11.90
CA LYS A 49 10.79 0.30 -10.63
C LYS A 49 9.47 1.07 -10.51
N MET A 50 9.38 2.26 -11.08
CA MET A 50 8.16 3.08 -11.06
C MET A 50 7.00 2.43 -11.82
N CYS A 51 7.28 1.72 -12.92
CA CYS A 51 6.25 0.97 -13.66
C CYS A 51 5.56 -0.10 -12.80
N TYR A 52 6.23 -0.57 -11.75
CA TYR A 52 5.72 -1.60 -10.82
C TYR A 52 5.23 -1.05 -9.48
N VAL A 53 5.17 0.27 -9.31
CA VAL A 53 4.75 0.89 -8.02
C VAL A 53 3.34 0.43 -7.63
N MET A 54 2.43 0.31 -8.59
CA MET A 54 1.06 -0.17 -8.32
C MET A 54 1.06 -1.60 -7.83
N ASP A 55 1.80 -2.48 -8.49
CA ASP A 55 1.91 -3.90 -8.10
C ASP A 55 2.60 -4.04 -6.73
N MET A 56 3.60 -3.20 -6.44
CA MET A 56 4.24 -3.13 -5.13
C MET A 56 3.27 -2.67 -4.03
N ILE A 57 2.41 -1.69 -4.29
CA ILE A 57 1.39 -1.22 -3.33
C ILE A 57 0.41 -2.36 -3.02
N VAL A 58 -0.06 -3.07 -4.05
CA VAL A 58 -0.95 -4.24 -3.88
C VAL A 58 -0.26 -5.33 -3.07
N ALA A 59 0.99 -5.69 -3.42
CA ALA A 59 1.76 -6.70 -2.70
C ALA A 59 1.99 -6.31 -1.24
N PHE A 60 2.33 -5.05 -0.96
CA PHE A 60 2.54 -4.56 0.41
C PHE A 60 1.24 -4.56 1.22
N THR A 61 0.12 -4.19 0.62
CA THR A 61 -1.20 -4.25 1.24
C THR A 61 -1.58 -5.68 1.61
N MET A 62 -1.33 -6.65 0.70
CA MET A 62 -1.56 -8.07 0.96
C MET A 62 -0.65 -8.62 2.06
N LEU A 63 0.60 -8.15 2.13
CA LEU A 63 1.52 -8.54 3.21
C LEU A 63 1.03 -8.05 4.57
N ILE A 64 0.60 -6.79 4.68
CA ILE A 64 0.02 -6.25 5.91
C ILE A 64 -1.22 -7.05 6.30
N LEU A 65 -2.13 -7.32 5.35
CA LEU A 65 -3.32 -8.13 5.59
C LEU A 65 -2.96 -9.52 6.15
N SER A 66 -1.96 -10.19 5.57
CA SER A 66 -1.48 -11.50 6.02
C SER A 66 -0.96 -11.47 7.45
N ILE A 67 -0.12 -10.50 7.80
CA ILE A 67 0.42 -10.33 9.16
C ILE A 67 -0.73 -10.20 10.15
N CYS A 68 -1.69 -9.43 9.81
CA CYS A 68 -2.81 -9.16 10.67
C CYS A 68 -3.73 -10.37 10.86
N LEU A 69 -4.03 -11.15 9.79
CA LEU A 69 -4.75 -12.41 9.90
C LEU A 69 -4.01 -13.41 10.79
N ILE A 70 -2.68 -13.44 10.73
CA ILE A 70 -1.84 -14.24 11.63
C ILE A 70 -2.03 -13.80 13.10
N ILE A 71 -2.02 -12.50 13.37
CA ILE A 71 -2.25 -11.97 14.73
C ILE A 71 -3.64 -12.38 15.25
N VAL A 72 -4.68 -12.21 14.44
CA VAL A 72 -6.04 -12.64 14.79
C VAL A 72 -6.09 -14.13 15.08
N SER A 73 -5.46 -14.96 14.22
CA SER A 73 -5.39 -16.41 14.41
C SER A 73 -4.74 -16.80 15.74
N PHE A 74 -3.66 -16.11 16.14
CA PHE A 74 -3.02 -16.35 17.44
C PHE A 74 -3.91 -15.97 18.62
N VAL A 75 -4.66 -14.88 18.51
CA VAL A 75 -5.61 -14.46 19.56
C VAL A 75 -6.72 -15.50 19.72
N VAL A 76 -7.29 -15.96 18.59
CA VAL A 76 -8.33 -17.00 18.58
C VAL A 76 -7.79 -18.33 19.14
N LEU A 77 -6.59 -18.74 18.69
CA LEU A 77 -5.94 -19.97 19.15
C LEU A 77 -5.68 -19.93 20.66
N LYS A 78 -5.18 -18.81 21.19
CA LYS A 78 -5.00 -18.63 22.63
C LYS A 78 -6.31 -18.77 23.39
N PHE A 79 -7.38 -18.18 22.90
CA PHE A 79 -8.69 -18.27 23.48
C PHE A 79 -9.19 -19.72 23.50
N SER A 80 -9.14 -20.39 22.35
CA SER A 80 -9.54 -21.78 22.19
C SER A 80 -8.80 -22.72 23.15
N ILE A 81 -7.46 -22.62 23.20
CA ILE A 81 -6.64 -23.44 24.11
C ILE A 81 -7.00 -23.17 25.57
N THR A 82 -7.13 -21.91 25.93
CA THR A 82 -7.42 -21.52 27.31
C THR A 82 -8.81 -21.98 27.72
N PHE A 83 -9.80 -21.84 26.84
CA PHE A 83 -11.17 -22.29 27.07
C PHE A 83 -11.25 -23.82 27.25
N THR A 84 -10.64 -24.58 26.34
CA THR A 84 -10.60 -26.05 26.42
C THR A 84 -9.93 -26.52 27.72
N ILE A 85 -8.82 -25.91 28.14
CA ILE A 85 -8.15 -26.25 29.39
C ILE A 85 -9.05 -25.96 30.60
N PHE A 86 -9.85 -24.89 30.57
CA PHE A 86 -10.79 -24.60 31.67
C PHE A 86 -12.00 -25.53 31.66
N GLU A 87 -12.51 -25.92 30.52
CA GLU A 87 -13.62 -26.85 30.36
C GLU A 87 -13.24 -28.25 30.87
N GLU A 88 -12.05 -28.72 30.45
CA GLU A 88 -11.51 -30.04 30.82
C GLU A 88 -10.70 -30.00 32.13
N PHE A 89 -10.86 -28.94 32.97
CA PHE A 89 -10.03 -28.74 34.16
C PHE A 89 -10.10 -29.89 35.15
N ARG A 90 -11.31 -30.51 35.32
CA ARG A 90 -11.52 -31.66 36.18
C ARG A 90 -10.81 -32.91 35.65
N GLU A 91 -10.86 -33.15 34.37
CA GLU A 91 -10.18 -34.30 33.72
C GLU A 91 -8.66 -34.17 33.85
N ILE A 92 -8.13 -32.96 33.65
CA ILE A 92 -6.72 -32.64 33.89
C ILE A 92 -6.32 -32.94 35.32
N GLY A 93 -7.18 -32.60 36.28
CA GLY A 93 -6.98 -32.87 37.71
C GLY A 93 -6.93 -34.37 38.03
N VAL A 94 -7.83 -35.16 37.46
CA VAL A 94 -7.86 -36.64 37.62
C VAL A 94 -6.61 -37.25 37.01
N MET A 95 -6.24 -36.84 35.78
CA MET A 95 -5.01 -37.33 35.13
C MET A 95 -3.76 -37.05 35.97
N LYS A 96 -3.66 -35.88 36.60
CA LYS A 96 -2.55 -35.53 37.51
C LYS A 96 -2.60 -36.37 38.84
N ALA A 97 -3.79 -36.62 39.38
CA ALA A 97 -3.95 -37.43 40.60
C ALA A 97 -3.50 -38.88 40.40
N ILE A 98 -3.69 -39.45 39.19
CA ILE A 98 -3.22 -40.79 38.80
C ILE A 98 -1.70 -40.80 38.52
N GLY A 99 -1.02 -39.63 38.56
CA GLY A 99 0.43 -39.51 38.39
C GLY A 99 0.90 -39.26 36.95
N ILE A 100 0.00 -38.90 36.03
CA ILE A 100 0.40 -38.54 34.66
C ILE A 100 1.18 -37.21 34.69
N SER A 101 2.39 -37.22 34.11
CA SER A 101 3.26 -36.07 34.11
C SER A 101 2.67 -34.89 33.33
N ASN A 102 2.93 -33.66 33.78
CA ASN A 102 2.48 -32.41 33.10
C ASN A 102 2.88 -32.33 31.63
N PHE A 103 3.99 -32.96 31.26
CA PHE A 103 4.47 -33.00 29.86
C PHE A 103 3.56 -33.87 29.00
N LYS A 104 3.18 -35.05 29.49
CA LYS A 104 2.28 -35.98 28.77
C LYS A 104 0.89 -35.34 28.55
N ILE A 105 0.34 -34.71 29.58
CA ILE A 105 -0.95 -34.00 29.47
C ILE A 105 -0.84 -32.87 28.43
N ARG A 106 0.21 -32.05 28.47
CA ARG A 106 0.44 -31.00 27.47
C ARG A 106 0.62 -31.56 26.06
N SER A 107 1.29 -32.68 25.92
CA SER A 107 1.50 -33.36 24.63
C SER A 107 0.15 -33.77 24.00
N LEU A 108 -0.81 -34.23 24.80
CA LEU A 108 -2.15 -34.56 24.33
C LEU A 108 -2.82 -33.39 23.63
N TYR A 109 -2.81 -32.21 24.28
CA TYR A 109 -3.35 -30.99 23.69
C TYR A 109 -2.54 -30.54 22.48
N LEU A 110 -1.21 -30.65 22.53
CA LEU A 110 -0.34 -30.29 21.42
C LEU A 110 -0.64 -31.13 20.18
N THR A 111 -0.89 -32.45 20.35
CA THR A 111 -1.21 -33.33 19.22
C THR A 111 -2.52 -32.90 18.55
N LYS A 112 -3.55 -32.51 19.33
CA LYS A 112 -4.81 -31.98 18.80
C LYS A 112 -4.58 -30.73 17.91
N TYR A 113 -3.80 -29.76 18.39
CA TYR A 113 -3.49 -28.54 17.64
C TYR A 113 -2.50 -28.77 16.49
N LEU A 114 -1.59 -29.76 16.60
CA LEU A 114 -0.72 -30.18 15.51
C LEU A 114 -1.54 -30.71 14.32
N MET A 115 -2.50 -31.61 14.59
CA MET A 115 -3.37 -32.15 13.54
C MET A 115 -4.16 -31.05 12.83
N LEU A 116 -4.74 -30.12 13.60
CA LEU A 116 -5.45 -28.97 13.03
C LEU A 116 -4.53 -28.06 12.20
N ALA A 117 -3.31 -27.82 12.68
CA ALA A 117 -2.33 -26.98 11.97
C ALA A 117 -1.86 -27.65 10.67
N VAL A 118 -1.62 -28.97 10.67
CA VAL A 118 -1.20 -29.72 9.47
C VAL A 118 -2.32 -29.73 8.42
N ILE A 119 -3.57 -30.03 8.83
CA ILE A 119 -4.72 -30.02 7.93
C ILE A 119 -4.93 -28.61 7.36
N GLY A 120 -4.87 -27.57 8.22
CA GLY A 120 -5.02 -26.17 7.79
C GLY A 120 -3.90 -25.75 6.84
N ALA A 121 -2.66 -26.14 7.10
CA ALA A 121 -1.53 -25.84 6.23
C ALA A 121 -1.65 -26.54 4.87
N PHE A 122 -2.12 -27.79 4.87
CA PHE A 122 -2.35 -28.56 3.64
C PHE A 122 -3.44 -27.89 2.77
N VAL A 123 -4.60 -27.61 3.34
CA VAL A 123 -5.70 -26.94 2.62
C VAL A 123 -5.25 -25.55 2.16
N GLY A 124 -4.62 -24.77 3.04
CA GLY A 124 -4.12 -23.44 2.72
C GLY A 124 -3.10 -23.44 1.59
N PHE A 125 -2.19 -24.42 1.57
CA PHE A 125 -1.21 -24.58 0.50
C PHE A 125 -1.87 -24.78 -0.86
N PHE A 126 -2.83 -25.72 -0.96
CA PHE A 126 -3.52 -25.98 -2.23
C PHE A 126 -4.39 -24.79 -2.69
N VAL A 127 -5.03 -24.07 -1.77
CA VAL A 127 -5.81 -22.88 -2.10
C VAL A 127 -4.90 -21.69 -2.50
N SER A 128 -3.68 -21.64 -1.97
CA SER A 128 -2.75 -20.54 -2.28
C SER A 128 -2.26 -20.57 -3.74
N ILE A 129 -2.21 -21.73 -4.39
CA ILE A 129 -1.73 -21.87 -5.78
C ILE A 129 -2.63 -21.08 -6.75
N PRO A 130 -3.96 -21.39 -6.87
CA PRO A 130 -4.83 -20.64 -7.77
C PRO A 130 -5.00 -19.18 -7.36
N PHE A 131 -4.90 -18.88 -6.07
CA PHE A 131 -4.94 -17.49 -5.59
C PHE A 131 -3.71 -16.70 -6.00
N SER A 132 -2.53 -17.30 -5.93
CA SER A 132 -1.28 -16.70 -6.44
C SER A 132 -1.36 -16.43 -7.93
N ASP A 133 -1.85 -17.39 -8.73
CA ASP A 133 -2.01 -17.23 -10.17
C ASP A 133 -2.98 -16.08 -10.52
N LEU A 134 -4.05 -15.95 -9.74
CA LEU A 134 -5.02 -14.86 -9.92
C LEU A 134 -4.41 -13.48 -9.66
N LEU A 135 -3.59 -13.35 -8.62
CA LEU A 135 -2.89 -12.10 -8.28
C LEU A 135 -1.79 -11.77 -9.30
N LEU A 136 -1.04 -12.78 -9.74
CA LEU A 136 0.08 -12.60 -10.66
C LEU A 136 -0.33 -12.39 -12.11
N ARG A 137 -1.58 -12.66 -12.50
CA ARG A 137 -2.05 -12.45 -13.88
C ARG A 137 -1.84 -11.04 -14.38
N SER A 138 -2.08 -10.03 -13.54
CA SER A 138 -1.85 -8.62 -13.89
C SER A 138 -0.37 -8.31 -14.10
N VAL A 139 0.49 -8.89 -13.26
CA VAL A 139 1.94 -8.68 -13.32
C VAL A 139 2.56 -9.47 -14.48
N SER A 140 2.14 -10.72 -14.67
CA SER A 140 2.67 -11.61 -15.73
C SER A 140 2.33 -11.16 -17.15
N SER A 141 1.29 -10.35 -17.34
CA SER A 141 1.00 -9.76 -18.64
C SER A 141 2.07 -8.75 -19.10
N ASN A 142 2.82 -8.16 -18.16
CA ASN A 142 3.80 -7.11 -18.41
C ASN A 142 5.25 -7.53 -18.12
N MET A 143 5.45 -8.68 -17.47
CA MET A 143 6.77 -9.19 -17.10
C MET A 143 6.92 -10.68 -17.37
N VAL A 144 8.11 -11.06 -17.82
CA VAL A 144 8.54 -12.46 -17.79
C VAL A 144 8.97 -12.78 -16.36
N LEU A 145 8.11 -13.46 -15.61
CA LEU A 145 8.45 -13.95 -14.27
C LEU A 145 9.31 -15.21 -14.45
N GLU A 146 10.53 -15.19 -13.95
CA GLU A 146 11.34 -16.41 -13.83
C GLU A 146 10.63 -17.39 -12.90
N ALA A 147 10.30 -18.56 -13.42
CA ALA A 147 9.53 -19.60 -12.71
C ALA A 147 10.34 -20.34 -11.63
N ASP A 148 11.54 -19.89 -11.29
CA ASP A 148 12.46 -20.61 -10.44
C ASP A 148 12.10 -20.52 -8.94
N ASN A 149 11.86 -21.68 -8.34
CA ASN A 149 11.80 -21.93 -6.89
C ASN A 149 10.59 -21.42 -6.07
N HIS A 150 9.51 -20.94 -6.68
CA HIS A 150 8.32 -20.52 -5.93
C HIS A 150 7.69 -21.68 -5.13
N PHE A 151 7.73 -22.91 -5.66
CA PHE A 151 7.20 -24.08 -4.97
C PHE A 151 7.95 -24.38 -3.68
N LEU A 152 9.29 -24.39 -3.72
CA LEU A 152 10.12 -24.63 -2.53
C LEU A 152 9.88 -23.58 -1.45
N LEU A 153 9.80 -22.31 -1.84
CA LEU A 153 9.52 -21.18 -0.92
C LEU A 153 8.14 -21.32 -0.27
N SER A 154 7.13 -21.72 -1.03
CA SER A 154 5.77 -21.93 -0.53
C SER A 154 5.69 -23.09 0.46
N VAL A 155 6.39 -24.21 0.19
CA VAL A 155 6.48 -25.35 1.11
C VAL A 155 7.21 -24.95 2.39
N LEU A 156 8.34 -24.25 2.29
CA LEU A 156 9.06 -23.73 3.46
C LEU A 156 8.20 -22.79 4.30
N GLY A 157 7.42 -21.92 3.65
CA GLY A 157 6.46 -21.04 4.30
C GLY A 157 5.39 -21.81 5.08
N ALA A 158 4.79 -22.84 4.47
CA ALA A 158 3.79 -23.69 5.12
C ALA A 158 4.36 -24.42 6.35
N ILE A 159 5.56 -24.99 6.24
CA ILE A 159 6.25 -25.65 7.35
C ILE A 159 6.53 -24.64 8.48
N LEU A 160 7.02 -23.45 8.16
CA LEU A 160 7.31 -22.40 9.12
C LEU A 160 6.06 -21.99 9.90
N VAL A 161 4.92 -21.83 9.23
CA VAL A 161 3.63 -21.51 9.88
C VAL A 161 3.23 -22.63 10.86
N VAL A 162 3.33 -23.90 10.49
CA VAL A 162 3.03 -25.02 11.39
C VAL A 162 3.95 -24.98 12.62
N ILE A 163 5.25 -24.77 12.45
CA ILE A 163 6.21 -24.66 13.56
C ILE A 163 5.84 -23.50 14.50
N VAL A 164 5.51 -22.34 13.97
CA VAL A 164 5.15 -21.17 14.77
C VAL A 164 3.86 -21.42 15.56
N ILE A 165 2.84 -22.02 14.94
CA ILE A 165 1.59 -22.42 15.63
C ILE A 165 1.88 -23.39 16.77
N LEU A 166 2.73 -24.39 16.55
CA LEU A 166 3.10 -25.36 17.60
C LEU A 166 3.86 -24.72 18.76
N LEU A 167 4.83 -23.86 18.46
CA LEU A 167 5.57 -23.13 19.51
C LEU A 167 4.62 -22.25 20.33
N TYR A 168 3.67 -21.60 19.67
CA TYR A 168 2.68 -20.78 20.33
C TYR A 168 1.72 -21.60 21.19
N ALA A 169 1.18 -22.72 20.66
CA ALA A 169 0.34 -23.67 21.41
C ALA A 169 1.08 -24.24 22.63
N PHE A 170 2.37 -24.59 22.45
CA PHE A 170 3.21 -25.05 23.56
C PHE A 170 3.36 -23.98 24.67
N ARG A 171 3.41 -22.71 24.30
CA ARG A 171 3.45 -21.61 25.25
C ARG A 171 2.11 -21.43 25.99
N CYS A 172 0.98 -21.53 25.28
CA CYS A 172 -0.36 -21.42 25.85
C CYS A 172 -0.69 -22.56 26.83
N THR A 173 -0.26 -23.80 26.51
CA THR A 173 -0.47 -24.98 27.38
C THR A 173 0.32 -24.94 28.70
N LYS A 174 1.18 -23.93 28.94
CA LYS A 174 1.81 -23.72 30.27
C LYS A 174 0.78 -23.56 31.39
N LEU A 175 -0.45 -23.16 31.06
CA LEU A 175 -1.53 -23.04 32.03
C LEU A 175 -1.82 -24.36 32.75
N VAL A 176 -1.66 -25.50 32.06
CA VAL A 176 -1.80 -26.85 32.65
C VAL A 176 -0.86 -27.05 33.84
N LYS A 177 0.36 -26.48 33.83
CA LYS A 177 1.30 -26.60 34.96
C LYS A 177 0.81 -25.95 36.26
N LYS A 178 0.02 -24.88 36.15
CA LYS A 178 -0.47 -24.11 37.32
C LYS A 178 -1.65 -24.76 38.02
N SER A 179 -2.29 -25.77 37.41
CA SER A 179 -3.45 -26.45 37.99
C SER A 179 -3.00 -27.44 39.07
N SER A 180 -3.44 -27.25 40.33
CA SER A 180 -3.25 -28.23 41.38
C SER A 180 -4.26 -29.36 41.23
N PRO A 181 -3.91 -30.66 41.45
CA PRO A 181 -4.86 -31.78 41.45
C PRO A 181 -5.98 -31.59 42.45
N ILE A 182 -5.63 -31.10 43.65
CA ILE A 182 -6.58 -30.89 44.74
C ILE A 182 -7.59 -29.79 44.38
N ASP A 183 -7.11 -28.69 43.81
CA ASP A 183 -8.00 -27.60 43.38
C ASP A 183 -8.91 -28.02 42.24
N ALA A 184 -8.44 -28.87 41.32
CA ALA A 184 -9.20 -29.37 40.19
C ALA A 184 -10.34 -30.32 40.64
N ILE A 185 -10.08 -31.18 41.60
CA ILE A 185 -11.09 -32.11 42.14
C ILE A 185 -12.06 -31.40 43.06
N ARG A 186 -11.57 -30.49 43.94
CA ARG A 186 -12.36 -29.77 44.94
C ARG A 186 -13.20 -28.64 44.36
N SER A 187 -12.66 -27.90 43.43
CA SER A 187 -13.26 -26.63 42.95
C SER A 187 -14.25 -26.82 41.81
N GLY A 188 -14.14 -27.92 41.04
CA GLY A 188 -14.99 -28.09 39.84
C GLY A 188 -15.18 -26.78 39.06
N GLN A 189 -16.26 -26.66 38.33
CA GLN A 189 -16.65 -25.39 37.70
C GLN A 189 -17.14 -24.29 38.70
N THR A 190 -17.33 -24.66 39.96
CA THR A 190 -17.93 -23.78 40.98
C THR A 190 -16.93 -22.84 41.67
N GLY A 191 -15.61 -23.11 41.65
CA GLY A 191 -14.62 -22.33 42.39
C GLY A 191 -14.45 -20.88 41.94
N GLU A 192 -14.70 -20.59 40.68
CA GLU A 192 -14.63 -19.19 40.19
C GLU A 192 -15.87 -18.36 40.54
N ARG A 193 -17.03 -18.96 40.70
CA ARG A 193 -18.28 -18.22 40.99
C ARG A 193 -18.30 -17.53 42.34
N TYR A 194 -17.66 -18.09 43.36
CA TYR A 194 -17.68 -17.53 44.72
C TYR A 194 -16.67 -16.39 44.95
N LYS A 195 -15.68 -16.19 44.09
CA LYS A 195 -14.70 -15.11 44.21
C LYS A 195 -15.00 -13.88 43.32
N LYS A 196 -15.99 -13.96 42.44
CA LYS A 196 -16.32 -12.81 41.57
C LYS A 196 -17.18 -11.81 42.35
N LYS A 197 -16.57 -10.64 42.65
CA LYS A 197 -17.35 -9.48 43.09
C LYS A 197 -18.20 -9.01 41.91
N SER A 198 -19.51 -8.96 42.09
CA SER A 198 -20.43 -8.35 41.13
C SER A 198 -20.04 -6.88 40.94
N SER A 199 -19.86 -6.45 39.67
CA SER A 199 -19.50 -5.06 39.34
C SER A 199 -20.70 -4.11 39.53
N PHE A 200 -21.92 -4.63 39.40
CA PHE A 200 -23.15 -3.85 39.52
C PHE A 200 -24.10 -4.48 40.53
N ARG A 201 -24.84 -3.65 41.28
CA ARG A 201 -25.83 -4.11 42.23
C ARG A 201 -27.23 -4.16 41.58
N LEU A 202 -27.89 -5.33 41.62
CA LEU A 202 -29.20 -5.58 41.01
C LEU A 202 -30.30 -4.62 41.53
N VAL A 203 -30.19 -4.22 42.80
CA VAL A 203 -31.17 -3.35 43.49
C VAL A 203 -31.31 -1.96 42.84
N LYS A 204 -30.30 -1.51 42.03
CA LYS A 204 -30.32 -0.20 41.37
C LYS A 204 -30.58 -0.30 39.85
N SER A 205 -30.95 -1.47 39.33
CA SER A 205 -31.20 -1.67 37.92
C SER A 205 -32.67 -1.41 37.58
N HIS A 206 -32.91 -0.53 36.59
CA HIS A 206 -34.23 -0.19 36.05
C HIS A 206 -34.53 -0.88 34.72
N GLY A 207 -33.71 -1.82 34.28
CA GLY A 207 -33.83 -2.53 32.99
C GLY A 207 -34.20 -4.00 33.12
N SER A 208 -34.33 -4.69 31.98
CA SER A 208 -34.59 -6.13 31.93
C SER A 208 -33.52 -6.91 32.71
N THR A 209 -33.96 -7.84 33.55
CA THR A 209 -33.08 -8.67 34.39
C THR A 209 -32.04 -9.45 33.55
N GLY A 210 -32.45 -9.93 32.35
CA GLY A 210 -31.56 -10.65 31.45
C GLY A 210 -30.44 -9.77 30.91
N PHE A 211 -30.74 -8.53 30.51
CA PHE A 211 -29.75 -7.56 30.07
C PHE A 211 -28.77 -7.19 31.19
N PHE A 212 -29.28 -6.94 32.37
CA PHE A 212 -28.45 -6.66 33.57
C PHE A 212 -27.48 -7.82 33.85
N MET A 213 -27.98 -9.07 33.83
CA MET A 213 -27.15 -10.25 34.07
C MET A 213 -26.05 -10.39 33.02
N ALA A 214 -26.38 -10.19 31.73
CA ALA A 214 -25.41 -10.25 30.64
C ALA A 214 -24.32 -9.18 30.80
N VAL A 215 -24.71 -7.93 31.06
CA VAL A 215 -23.74 -6.82 31.25
C VAL A 215 -22.87 -7.06 32.47
N ASN A 216 -23.47 -7.50 33.57
CA ASN A 216 -22.74 -7.80 34.82
C ASN A 216 -21.75 -8.96 34.61
N ASP A 217 -22.09 -10.00 33.84
CA ASP A 217 -21.17 -11.12 33.56
C ASP A 217 -19.95 -10.65 32.70
N VAL A 218 -20.20 -9.81 31.71
CA VAL A 218 -19.11 -9.22 30.90
C VAL A 218 -18.15 -8.43 31.78
N PHE A 219 -18.65 -7.51 32.60
CA PHE A 219 -17.82 -6.67 33.46
C PHE A 219 -17.19 -7.42 34.65
N SER A 220 -17.81 -8.52 35.09
CA SER A 220 -17.26 -9.36 36.17
C SER A 220 -16.15 -10.29 35.70
N ALA A 221 -16.06 -10.58 34.39
CA ALA A 221 -15.02 -11.44 33.80
C ALA A 221 -14.31 -10.79 32.60
N PRO A 222 -13.74 -9.57 32.74
CA PRO A 222 -13.24 -8.80 31.62
C PRO A 222 -12.16 -9.54 30.83
N LYS A 223 -11.29 -10.33 31.46
CA LYS A 223 -10.24 -11.11 30.80
C LYS A 223 -10.79 -12.17 29.84
N ARG A 224 -11.96 -12.73 30.11
CA ARG A 224 -12.61 -13.72 29.24
C ARG A 224 -13.17 -13.06 28.00
N TYR A 225 -13.89 -11.96 28.17
CA TYR A 225 -14.54 -11.23 27.08
C TYR A 225 -13.58 -10.36 26.28
N MET A 226 -12.50 -9.88 26.91
CA MET A 226 -11.46 -9.06 26.23
C MET A 226 -10.90 -9.74 24.98
N THR A 227 -10.71 -11.06 25.01
CA THR A 227 -10.19 -11.78 23.85
C THR A 227 -11.18 -11.74 22.68
N ILE A 228 -12.48 -11.94 22.98
CA ILE A 228 -13.54 -11.87 21.97
C ILE A 228 -13.62 -10.45 21.41
N ILE A 229 -13.67 -9.45 22.30
CA ILE A 229 -13.72 -8.04 21.93
C ILE A 229 -12.51 -7.67 21.06
N THR A 230 -11.30 -8.08 21.45
CA THR A 230 -10.08 -7.82 20.68
C THR A 230 -10.13 -8.47 19.30
N THR A 231 -10.65 -9.70 19.20
CA THR A 231 -10.80 -10.39 17.92
C THR A 231 -11.75 -9.64 16.99
N PHE A 232 -12.95 -9.29 17.47
CA PHE A 232 -13.92 -8.52 16.68
C PHE A 232 -13.39 -7.14 16.31
N PHE A 233 -12.74 -6.45 17.25
CA PHE A 233 -12.11 -5.15 16.97
C PHE A 233 -11.07 -5.25 15.85
N LEU A 234 -10.17 -6.23 15.91
CA LEU A 234 -9.17 -6.44 14.87
C LEU A 234 -9.82 -6.79 13.52
N CYS A 235 -10.79 -7.70 13.48
CA CYS A 235 -11.50 -8.05 12.26
C CYS A 235 -12.20 -6.83 11.65
N THR A 236 -12.89 -6.04 12.46
CA THR A 236 -13.58 -4.82 11.98
C THR A 236 -12.58 -3.78 11.47
N LEU A 237 -11.48 -3.55 12.20
CA LEU A 237 -10.42 -2.64 11.81
C LEU A 237 -9.85 -3.03 10.44
N PHE A 238 -9.67 -4.34 10.20
CA PHE A 238 -9.22 -4.85 8.91
C PHE A 238 -10.17 -4.56 7.77
N VAL A 239 -11.45 -4.90 7.97
CA VAL A 239 -12.48 -4.64 6.95
C VAL A 239 -12.50 -3.14 6.62
N LEU A 240 -12.45 -2.27 7.63
CA LEU A 240 -12.43 -0.81 7.43
C LEU A 240 -11.20 -0.35 6.67
N VAL A 241 -10.00 -0.83 7.03
CA VAL A 241 -8.77 -0.47 6.30
C VAL A 241 -8.85 -0.91 4.85
N PHE A 242 -9.31 -2.14 4.60
CA PHE A 242 -9.40 -2.68 3.24
C PHE A 242 -10.43 -1.93 2.39
N VAL A 243 -11.59 -1.62 2.97
CA VAL A 243 -12.63 -0.82 2.30
C VAL A 243 -12.12 0.58 2.00
N ASN A 244 -11.41 1.22 2.94
CA ASN A 244 -10.83 2.56 2.72
C ASN A 244 -9.78 2.54 1.60
N VAL A 245 -8.85 1.58 1.60
CA VAL A 245 -7.84 1.46 0.53
C VAL A 245 -8.53 1.25 -0.81
N SER A 246 -9.49 0.31 -0.89
CA SER A 246 -10.24 0.04 -2.13
C SER A 246 -11.04 1.26 -2.61
N SER A 247 -11.67 1.97 -1.68
CA SER A 247 -12.43 3.19 -2.00
C SER A 247 -11.51 4.30 -2.50
N THR A 248 -10.35 4.49 -1.86
CA THR A 248 -9.36 5.50 -2.28
C THR A 248 -8.83 5.19 -3.68
N MET A 249 -8.52 3.92 -3.99
CA MET A 249 -8.04 3.52 -5.32
C MET A 249 -9.10 3.67 -6.43
N ARG A 250 -10.39 3.68 -6.07
CA ARG A 250 -11.50 3.90 -7.01
C ARG A 250 -11.97 5.35 -7.07
N SER A 251 -11.44 6.20 -6.21
CA SER A 251 -11.89 7.59 -6.14
C SER A 251 -11.27 8.42 -7.27
N ASP A 252 -12.02 9.40 -7.72
CA ASP A 252 -11.55 10.40 -8.67
C ASP A 252 -10.32 11.16 -8.15
N THR A 253 -10.22 11.32 -6.82
CA THR A 253 -9.06 11.93 -6.15
C THR A 253 -7.77 11.16 -6.41
N PHE A 254 -7.83 9.84 -6.62
CA PHE A 254 -6.65 9.06 -7.00
C PHE A 254 -6.18 9.42 -8.41
N ILE A 255 -7.11 9.66 -9.32
CA ILE A 255 -6.81 10.06 -10.71
C ILE A 255 -6.13 11.42 -10.74
N THR A 256 -6.57 12.37 -9.89
CA THR A 256 -5.99 13.71 -9.81
C THR A 256 -4.54 13.75 -9.33
N THR A 257 -4.04 12.64 -8.74
CA THR A 257 -2.61 12.51 -8.42
C THR A 257 -1.71 12.34 -9.65
N PHE A 258 -2.29 11.98 -10.81
CA PHE A 258 -1.56 11.85 -12.09
C PHE A 258 -1.74 13.08 -12.99
N GLY A 259 -2.81 13.84 -12.82
CA GLY A 259 -3.10 15.01 -13.66
C GLY A 259 -4.44 15.65 -13.34
N THR A 260 -5.06 16.28 -14.34
CA THR A 260 -6.43 16.78 -14.23
C THR A 260 -7.44 15.64 -14.25
N ARG A 261 -8.61 15.90 -13.70
CA ARG A 261 -9.75 14.98 -13.78
C ARG A 261 -10.30 14.99 -15.21
N SER A 262 -10.02 13.92 -15.96
CA SER A 262 -10.46 13.74 -17.33
C SER A 262 -11.16 12.40 -17.52
N ASP A 263 -12.13 12.34 -18.43
CA ASP A 263 -12.90 11.11 -18.71
C ASP A 263 -12.08 10.10 -19.53
N LEU A 264 -11.17 10.60 -20.40
CA LEU A 264 -10.32 9.79 -21.24
C LEU A 264 -8.90 10.34 -21.28
N TYR A 265 -7.92 9.44 -21.14
CA TYR A 265 -6.50 9.73 -21.31
C TYR A 265 -5.99 9.01 -22.52
N TYR A 266 -5.28 9.73 -23.39
CA TYR A 266 -4.58 9.11 -24.51
C TYR A 266 -3.21 9.75 -24.67
N THR A 267 -2.30 9.04 -25.33
CA THR A 267 -0.97 9.54 -25.66
C THR A 267 -0.75 9.39 -27.15
N ASP A 268 -0.57 10.49 -27.83
CA ASP A 268 -0.11 10.51 -29.23
C ASP A 268 1.37 10.84 -29.23
N LEU A 269 2.18 9.85 -29.60
CA LEU A 269 3.63 9.99 -29.58
C LEU A 269 4.12 10.96 -30.68
N THR A 270 3.43 11.03 -31.80
CA THR A 270 3.75 11.90 -32.92
C THR A 270 3.57 13.36 -32.54
N GLU A 271 2.44 13.66 -31.91
CA GLU A 271 2.15 15.00 -31.41
C GLU A 271 3.03 15.40 -30.23
N ALA A 272 3.30 14.46 -29.32
CA ALA A 272 4.25 14.69 -28.22
C ALA A 272 5.66 15.04 -28.72
N MET A 273 6.09 14.43 -29.81
CA MET A 273 7.38 14.75 -30.44
C MET A 273 7.37 16.13 -31.16
N SER A 274 6.28 16.44 -31.85
CA SER A 274 6.14 17.75 -32.54
C SER A 274 6.10 18.89 -31.56
N SER A 275 5.52 18.69 -30.37
CA SER A 275 5.43 19.70 -29.30
C SER A 275 6.78 20.04 -28.64
N MET A 276 7.84 19.25 -28.87
CA MET A 276 9.19 19.55 -28.38
C MET A 276 9.93 20.65 -29.18
N ASN A 277 9.33 21.10 -30.27
CA ASN A 277 9.88 22.20 -31.06
C ASN A 277 9.62 23.57 -30.42
N PRO A 278 10.36 24.64 -30.79
CA PRO A 278 10.14 25.98 -30.24
C PRO A 278 8.70 26.53 -30.39
N ASP A 279 7.99 26.10 -31.45
CA ASP A 279 6.57 26.44 -31.70
C ASP A 279 5.58 25.41 -31.18
N GLY A 280 6.02 24.50 -30.29
CA GLY A 280 5.25 23.35 -29.85
C GLY A 280 3.89 23.69 -29.26
N ARG A 281 3.76 24.77 -28.47
CA ARG A 281 2.48 25.21 -27.91
C ARG A 281 1.47 25.54 -29.01
N LYS A 282 1.90 26.27 -30.04
CA LYS A 282 1.03 26.63 -31.17
C LYS A 282 0.58 25.39 -31.96
N GLN A 283 1.49 24.43 -32.14
CA GLN A 283 1.16 23.17 -32.81
C GLN A 283 0.15 22.35 -32.00
N ILE A 284 0.27 22.30 -30.70
CA ILE A 284 -0.72 21.65 -29.80
C ILE A 284 -2.08 22.34 -29.93
N GLU A 285 -2.15 23.66 -29.92
CA GLU A 285 -3.40 24.41 -30.04
C GLU A 285 -4.07 24.16 -31.42
N GLU A 286 -3.31 24.11 -32.51
CA GLU A 286 -3.81 23.75 -33.85
C GLU A 286 -4.33 22.30 -33.90
N TYR A 287 -3.59 21.36 -33.28
CA TYR A 287 -3.99 19.97 -33.16
C TYR A 287 -5.29 19.81 -32.38
N PHE A 288 -5.44 20.52 -31.27
CA PHE A 288 -6.67 20.50 -30.48
C PHE A 288 -7.86 21.02 -31.27
N ALA A 289 -7.73 22.18 -31.90
CA ALA A 289 -8.80 22.75 -32.69
C ALA A 289 -9.28 21.81 -33.82
N LYS A 290 -8.33 21.15 -34.50
CA LYS A 290 -8.65 20.16 -35.55
C LYS A 290 -9.33 18.92 -35.00
N THR A 291 -8.83 18.39 -33.88
CA THR A 291 -9.34 17.14 -33.28
C THR A 291 -10.71 17.38 -32.63
N GLU A 292 -10.91 18.49 -31.96
CA GLU A 292 -12.20 18.86 -31.36
C GLU A 292 -13.27 19.05 -32.46
N ALA A 293 -12.93 19.70 -33.60
CA ALA A 293 -13.84 19.84 -34.73
C ALA A 293 -14.21 18.47 -35.32
N LEU A 294 -13.23 17.58 -35.51
CA LEU A 294 -13.49 16.21 -35.99
C LEU A 294 -14.38 15.41 -35.06
N LEU A 295 -14.18 15.50 -33.76
CA LEU A 295 -14.99 14.82 -32.75
C LEU A 295 -16.42 15.38 -32.75
N GLN A 296 -16.57 16.70 -32.87
CA GLN A 296 -17.89 17.34 -32.93
C GLN A 296 -18.68 16.93 -34.19
N GLU A 297 -18.03 16.84 -35.37
CA GLU A 297 -18.64 16.36 -36.60
C GLU A 297 -19.14 14.90 -36.49
N ASN A 298 -18.45 14.07 -35.70
CA ASN A 298 -18.82 12.68 -35.45
C ASN A 298 -19.82 12.51 -34.26
N GLY A 299 -20.40 13.61 -33.75
CA GLY A 299 -21.39 13.57 -32.67
C GLY A 299 -20.81 13.26 -31.28
N MET A 300 -19.49 13.40 -31.11
CA MET A 300 -18.79 13.18 -29.85
C MET A 300 -18.08 14.48 -29.39
N PRO A 301 -18.81 15.49 -28.95
CA PRO A 301 -18.19 16.74 -28.52
C PRO A 301 -17.29 16.51 -27.31
N ALA A 302 -16.03 16.85 -27.43
CA ALA A 302 -15.02 16.73 -26.38
C ALA A 302 -14.17 17.99 -26.30
N LYS A 303 -13.61 18.28 -25.13
CA LYS A 303 -12.62 19.33 -24.91
C LYS A 303 -11.28 18.67 -24.62
N LEU A 304 -10.27 19.03 -25.39
CA LEU A 304 -8.91 18.52 -25.21
C LEU A 304 -8.11 19.42 -24.26
N CYS A 305 -7.31 18.79 -23.45
CA CYS A 305 -6.31 19.45 -22.61
C CYS A 305 -5.05 18.59 -22.56
N VAL A 306 -3.91 19.21 -22.31
CA VAL A 306 -2.64 18.50 -22.15
C VAL A 306 -1.86 19.04 -20.97
N GLU A 307 -1.16 18.15 -20.28
CA GLU A 307 -0.16 18.49 -19.28
C GLU A 307 1.23 18.25 -19.88
N THR A 308 1.99 19.32 -19.98
CA THR A 308 3.38 19.30 -20.41
C THR A 308 4.29 19.22 -19.21
N GLN A 309 5.38 18.48 -19.33
CA GLN A 309 6.40 18.36 -18.30
C GLN A 309 7.73 18.85 -18.83
N TYR A 310 8.32 19.80 -18.14
CA TYR A 310 9.62 20.37 -18.44
C TYR A 310 10.57 20.14 -17.28
N LYS A 311 11.83 19.91 -17.56
CA LYS A 311 12.85 19.80 -16.55
C LYS A 311 13.62 21.09 -16.45
N TYR A 312 13.37 21.86 -15.39
CA TYR A 312 14.00 23.15 -15.18
C TYR A 312 14.98 23.12 -13.99
N LYS A 313 15.87 24.10 -13.99
CA LYS A 313 16.76 24.35 -12.88
C LYS A 313 16.04 25.27 -11.88
N VAL A 314 15.88 24.77 -10.66
CA VAL A 314 15.20 25.46 -9.57
C VAL A 314 16.22 25.82 -8.51
N ARG A 315 16.36 27.11 -8.21
CA ARG A 315 17.30 27.60 -7.19
C ARG A 315 16.57 27.96 -5.92
N PHE A 316 17.05 27.41 -4.80
CA PHE A 316 16.59 27.77 -3.47
C PHE A 316 17.74 27.74 -2.46
N ASN A 317 17.84 28.80 -1.62
CA ASN A 317 18.93 28.96 -0.62
C ASN A 317 20.35 28.78 -1.21
N GLY A 318 20.60 29.29 -2.42
CA GLY A 318 21.89 29.24 -3.09
C GLY A 318 22.28 27.87 -3.66
N LYS A 319 21.36 26.89 -3.64
CA LYS A 319 21.55 25.57 -4.25
C LYS A 319 20.65 25.44 -5.48
N ASP A 320 21.20 24.78 -6.50
CA ASP A 320 20.48 24.47 -7.75
C ASP A 320 19.99 23.03 -7.71
N TYR A 321 18.72 22.84 -8.06
CA TYR A 321 18.05 21.54 -8.17
C TYR A 321 17.50 21.38 -9.57
N SER A 322 17.56 20.19 -10.15
CA SER A 322 16.93 19.88 -11.43
C SER A 322 15.59 19.19 -11.16
N ILE A 323 14.48 19.92 -11.31
CA ILE A 323 13.14 19.46 -10.91
C ILE A 323 12.22 19.50 -12.13
N ASN A 324 11.29 18.53 -12.21
CA ASN A 324 10.27 18.50 -13.22
C ASN A 324 9.17 19.52 -12.89
N CYS A 325 8.85 20.36 -13.85
CA CYS A 325 7.78 21.35 -13.74
C CYS A 325 6.65 20.96 -14.69
N GLN A 326 5.44 20.91 -14.19
CA GLN A 326 4.22 20.63 -14.96
C GLN A 326 3.50 21.94 -15.27
N GLN A 327 3.02 22.05 -16.50
CA GLN A 327 2.18 23.15 -16.96
C GLN A 327 1.05 22.59 -17.82
N GLY A 328 -0.18 23.02 -17.56
CA GLY A 328 -1.33 22.63 -18.34
C GLY A 328 -1.60 23.58 -19.52
N ILE A 329 -2.06 23.03 -20.63
CA ILE A 329 -2.62 23.79 -21.75
C ILE A 329 -4.09 23.45 -21.84
N HIS A 330 -4.97 24.48 -21.92
CA HIS A 330 -6.42 24.38 -21.81
C HIS A 330 -6.93 23.89 -20.43
N THR A 331 -6.07 23.88 -19.42
CA THR A 331 -6.41 23.65 -18.02
C THR A 331 -6.08 24.89 -17.20
N LYS A 332 -6.80 25.09 -16.12
CA LYS A 332 -6.56 26.18 -15.16
C LYS A 332 -6.00 25.61 -13.86
N ALA A 333 -5.28 26.45 -13.12
CA ALA A 333 -4.80 26.08 -11.80
C ALA A 333 -5.95 25.59 -10.87
N SER A 334 -7.18 26.11 -11.05
CA SER A 334 -8.38 25.68 -10.32
C SER A 334 -8.90 24.28 -10.65
N ASP A 335 -8.48 23.69 -11.77
CA ASP A 335 -8.92 22.35 -12.20
C ASP A 335 -8.17 21.23 -11.47
N TYR A 336 -7.21 21.60 -10.63
CA TYR A 336 -6.39 20.67 -9.87
C TYR A 336 -6.73 20.70 -8.38
N GLU A 337 -6.46 19.59 -7.70
CA GLU A 337 -6.62 19.47 -6.25
C GLU A 337 -5.32 19.84 -5.52
N TYR A 338 -5.45 20.59 -4.44
CA TYR A 338 -4.36 20.99 -3.55
C TYR A 338 -4.62 20.45 -2.15
N THR A 339 -3.56 20.02 -1.48
CA THR A 339 -3.68 19.44 -0.13
C THR A 339 -3.58 20.48 0.97
N ASP A 340 -2.90 21.61 0.70
CA ASP A 340 -2.73 22.69 1.65
C ASP A 340 -2.36 23.98 0.89
N GLY A 341 -2.66 25.15 1.48
CA GLY A 341 -2.41 26.46 0.87
C GLY A 341 -3.57 26.99 0.02
N VAL A 342 -3.27 27.81 -0.96
CA VAL A 342 -4.25 28.44 -1.86
C VAL A 342 -3.92 28.12 -3.33
N VAL A 343 -4.97 28.06 -4.16
CA VAL A 343 -4.82 27.85 -5.60
C VAL A 343 -3.96 28.96 -6.21
N PRO A 344 -2.91 28.64 -6.99
CA PRO A 344 -2.14 29.63 -7.73
C PRO A 344 -3.04 30.51 -8.60
N GLN A 345 -2.94 31.83 -8.48
CA GLN A 345 -3.74 32.79 -9.23
C GLN A 345 -2.91 33.66 -10.17
N ASN A 346 -1.61 33.71 -9.94
CA ASN A 346 -0.69 34.55 -10.72
C ASN A 346 0.42 33.68 -11.34
N LYS A 347 0.97 34.13 -12.46
CA LYS A 347 2.03 33.46 -13.19
C LYS A 347 3.30 33.16 -12.38
N ASN A 348 3.53 33.88 -11.32
CA ASN A 348 4.65 33.72 -10.39
C ASN A 348 4.27 32.97 -9.13
N GLU A 349 3.13 32.30 -9.10
CA GLU A 349 2.69 31.44 -8.02
C GLU A 349 2.77 29.97 -8.46
N ILE A 350 3.31 29.14 -7.59
CA ILE A 350 3.52 27.72 -7.87
C ILE A 350 3.01 26.85 -6.73
N ALA A 351 2.73 25.60 -7.08
CA ALA A 351 2.51 24.56 -6.09
C ALA A 351 3.65 23.54 -6.15
N ILE A 352 4.05 23.03 -4.98
CA ILE A 352 5.10 22.01 -4.86
C ILE A 352 4.56 20.77 -4.18
N THR A 353 5.19 19.64 -4.43
CA THR A 353 4.87 18.40 -3.70
C THR A 353 5.62 18.34 -2.36
N PRO A 354 5.15 17.55 -1.38
CA PRO A 354 5.90 17.28 -0.16
C PRO A 354 7.29 16.70 -0.40
N THR A 355 7.49 15.98 -1.51
CA THR A 355 8.79 15.44 -1.93
C THR A 355 9.74 16.55 -2.31
N VAL A 356 9.30 17.50 -3.14
CA VAL A 356 10.09 18.68 -3.52
C VAL A 356 10.39 19.54 -2.28
N SER A 357 9.42 19.74 -1.40
CA SER A 357 9.63 20.46 -0.14
C SER A 357 10.71 19.82 0.73
N LYS A 358 10.73 18.49 0.86
CA LYS A 358 11.78 17.76 1.58
C LYS A 358 13.14 17.85 0.90
N LEU A 359 13.17 17.79 -0.43
CA LEU A 359 14.40 17.84 -1.23
C LEU A 359 15.07 19.21 -1.15
N THR A 360 14.30 20.28 -1.33
CA THR A 360 14.81 21.64 -1.41
C THR A 360 14.85 22.35 -0.05
N GLY A 361 13.93 22.00 0.85
CA GLY A 361 13.66 22.70 2.11
C GLY A 361 12.65 23.84 1.97
N ALA A 362 12.12 24.10 0.76
CA ALA A 362 11.14 25.16 0.49
C ALA A 362 9.77 24.85 1.11
N LYS A 363 9.11 25.85 1.66
CA LYS A 363 7.81 25.81 2.32
C LYS A 363 6.84 26.82 1.74
N LEU A 364 5.57 26.74 2.15
CA LEU A 364 4.57 27.76 1.80
C LEU A 364 5.04 29.17 2.18
N GLY A 365 4.93 30.09 1.25
CA GLY A 365 5.37 31.47 1.37
C GLY A 365 6.82 31.74 0.96
N ASP A 366 7.63 30.69 0.76
CA ASP A 366 9.01 30.87 0.30
C ASP A 366 9.06 31.21 -1.20
N THR A 367 10.10 31.93 -1.59
CA THR A 367 10.37 32.23 -2.99
C THR A 367 11.46 31.33 -3.53
N VAL A 368 11.20 30.71 -4.67
CA VAL A 368 12.16 29.89 -5.42
C VAL A 368 12.37 30.51 -6.80
N THR A 369 13.58 30.50 -7.33
CA THR A 369 13.88 31.00 -8.67
C THR A 369 13.90 29.82 -9.65
N ILE A 370 13.09 29.89 -10.70
CA ILE A 370 13.04 28.88 -11.79
C ILE A 370 13.71 29.46 -13.02
N ASP A 371 14.65 28.72 -13.57
CA ASP A 371 15.36 29.06 -14.82
C ASP A 371 14.72 28.28 -15.97
N PHE A 372 14.02 28.96 -16.84
CA PHE A 372 13.36 28.41 -18.02
C PHE A 372 14.29 28.28 -19.24
N GLY A 373 15.56 28.67 -19.11
CA GLY A 373 16.50 28.71 -20.23
C GLY A 373 16.41 29.97 -21.09
N THR A 374 15.24 30.57 -21.17
CA THR A 374 14.99 31.89 -21.83
C THR A 374 15.02 33.06 -20.85
N GLY A 375 14.97 32.76 -19.56
CA GLY A 375 14.94 33.73 -18.47
C GLY A 375 14.69 33.06 -17.14
N THR A 376 14.81 33.83 -16.06
CA THR A 376 14.54 33.37 -14.70
C THR A 376 13.30 34.05 -14.16
N LEU A 377 12.49 33.33 -13.39
CA LEU A 377 11.29 33.87 -12.72
C LEU A 377 11.37 33.48 -11.24
N ASP A 378 11.15 34.48 -10.38
CA ASP A 378 10.98 34.27 -8.95
C ASP A 378 9.54 33.90 -8.68
N CYS A 379 9.35 32.66 -8.19
CA CYS A 379 8.04 32.07 -7.94
C CYS A 379 7.80 31.88 -6.45
N ILE A 380 6.59 32.19 -5.99
CA ILE A 380 6.17 32.03 -4.60
C ILE A 380 5.46 30.67 -4.48
N VAL A 381 5.85 29.90 -3.49
CA VAL A 381 5.19 28.62 -3.15
C VAL A 381 3.89 28.94 -2.41
N VAL A 382 2.73 28.77 -3.07
CA VAL A 382 1.42 29.10 -2.48
C VAL A 382 0.60 27.89 -2.08
N ALA A 383 0.92 26.69 -2.62
CA ALA A 383 0.18 25.47 -2.31
C ALA A 383 1.06 24.24 -2.28
N TYR A 384 0.54 23.22 -1.58
CA TYR A 384 1.01 21.83 -1.71
C TYR A 384 0.00 21.00 -2.50
N PHE A 385 0.52 20.08 -3.31
CA PHE A 385 -0.29 19.09 -4.01
C PHE A 385 0.37 17.71 -3.97
N GLN A 386 -0.41 16.68 -4.24
CA GLN A 386 0.10 15.33 -4.37
C GLN A 386 0.23 14.96 -5.85
N SER A 387 1.33 14.33 -6.21
CA SER A 387 1.54 13.79 -7.55
C SER A 387 2.27 12.46 -7.49
N MET A 388 1.85 11.51 -8.33
CA MET A 388 2.57 10.27 -8.59
C MET A 388 3.56 10.43 -9.75
N ASN A 389 3.45 11.51 -10.53
CA ASN A 389 4.36 11.78 -11.62
C ASN A 389 5.78 11.99 -11.09
N GLN A 390 6.76 11.40 -11.75
CA GLN A 390 8.19 11.51 -11.41
C GLN A 390 8.49 11.22 -9.92
N LEU A 391 7.80 10.23 -9.32
CA LEU A 391 7.91 9.86 -7.89
C LEU A 391 7.58 11.03 -6.94
N GLY A 392 6.78 11.98 -7.40
CA GLY A 392 6.43 13.17 -6.65
C GLY A 392 7.47 14.29 -6.69
N GLU A 393 8.53 14.20 -7.49
CA GLU A 393 9.49 15.30 -7.70
C GLU A 393 9.00 16.28 -8.76
N VAL A 394 7.89 16.94 -8.47
CA VAL A 394 7.20 17.80 -9.43
C VAL A 394 6.78 19.13 -8.80
N ILE A 395 6.96 20.20 -9.56
CA ILE A 395 6.40 21.54 -9.31
C ILE A 395 5.30 21.77 -10.33
N ARG A 396 4.17 22.33 -9.90
CA ARG A 396 3.11 22.77 -10.80
C ARG A 396 3.20 24.29 -11.00
N LEU A 397 3.33 24.65 -12.28
CA LEU A 397 3.34 26.05 -12.72
C LEU A 397 1.91 26.53 -12.99
N HIS A 398 1.71 27.84 -12.93
CA HIS A 398 0.49 28.47 -13.43
C HIS A 398 0.43 28.33 -14.96
N GLU A 399 -0.77 28.32 -15.54
CA GLU A 399 -0.99 28.20 -16.98
C GLU A 399 -0.32 29.30 -17.81
N ASP A 400 -0.12 30.48 -17.21
CA ASP A 400 0.49 31.67 -17.83
C ASP A 400 1.97 31.90 -17.45
N ALA A 401 2.60 30.93 -16.77
CA ALA A 401 3.99 31.05 -16.30
C ALA A 401 5.01 31.00 -17.44
#